data_94ffea37340eaf2d32605b42e8f48bdc
#
_entry.id   94ffea37340eaf2d32605b42e8f48bdc
#
_cell.length_a   1.000
_cell.length_b   1.000
_cell.length_c   1.000
_cell.angle_alpha   90.00
_cell.angle_beta   90.00
_cell.angle_gamma   90.00
#
_symmetry.space_group_name_H-M   'P 1'
#
loop_
_entity.id
_entity.type
_entity.pdbx_description
1 polymer ?
#
loop_
_entity_poly.entity_id
_entity_poly.type
_entity_poly.pdbx_seq_one_letter_code
_entity_poly.pdbx_strand_id
1 'polypeptide(L)'
;NALIFIQLDKYFEKNRFHLKRLVIGFLASFLVSGLAIFFLRMLEDVGFENKTIQEFIQNEMPANYVVAMVITIIVSLVIHLVYFYKAYQENKLKEQKIIAGTASAQFESLKNQIDPHFLFNSLNVLSSLIEENPESAQKFTTSLSKIYRYVLEQKDKELVSVAEELQFAKTYMNLLKMRFENSITFDIPEGFDNEEAKVVPLSLQLLLENCIKHNVVSEAKPLHIKISIENGQLVITNNLQKKEVLQDRKGV
;
A
#
# COMPACT_ATOMS: atom_id res chain seq x y z
N ASN A 1 -14.26 -26.05 -29.73
CA ASN A 1 -13.74 -26.17 -28.34
C ASN A 1 -13.17 -24.86 -27.79
N ALA A 2 -12.39 -24.07 -28.57
CA ALA A 2 -11.81 -22.82 -28.09
C ALA A 2 -12.86 -21.79 -27.53
N LEU A 3 -14.01 -21.69 -28.19
CA LEU A 3 -15.09 -20.81 -27.76
C LEU A 3 -15.68 -21.21 -26.40
N ILE A 4 -15.76 -22.51 -26.11
CA ILE A 4 -16.22 -23.03 -24.80
C ILE A 4 -15.29 -22.55 -23.69
N PHE A 5 -13.97 -22.60 -23.90
CA PHE A 5 -13.00 -22.15 -22.93
C PHE A 5 -13.05 -20.65 -22.68
N ILE A 6 -13.24 -19.85 -23.73
CA ILE A 6 -13.38 -18.39 -23.61
C ILE A 6 -14.63 -18.02 -22.81
N GLN A 7 -15.78 -18.71 -23.06
CA GLN A 7 -17.00 -18.46 -22.30
C GLN A 7 -16.89 -18.91 -20.84
N LEU A 8 -16.26 -20.06 -20.58
CA LEU A 8 -16.01 -20.54 -19.22
C LEU A 8 -15.05 -19.60 -18.46
N ASP A 9 -14.06 -19.02 -19.13
CA ASP A 9 -13.17 -18.02 -18.53
C ASP A 9 -13.93 -16.76 -18.10
N LYS A 10 -14.89 -16.32 -18.88
CA LYS A 10 -15.74 -15.18 -18.55
C LYS A 10 -16.68 -15.49 -17.39
N TYR A 11 -17.24 -16.70 -17.34
CA TYR A 11 -18.16 -17.11 -16.27
C TYR A 11 -17.45 -17.35 -14.91
N PHE A 12 -16.24 -17.92 -14.95
CA PHE A 12 -15.43 -18.24 -13.76
C PHE A 12 -14.32 -17.22 -13.48
N GLU A 13 -14.50 -15.96 -13.82
CA GLU A 13 -13.50 -14.90 -13.79
C GLU A 13 -12.72 -14.78 -12.46
N LYS A 14 -13.36 -14.99 -11.30
CA LYS A 14 -12.73 -15.01 -9.97
C LYS A 14 -12.11 -16.36 -9.56
N ASN A 15 -12.51 -17.47 -10.20
CA ASN A 15 -12.13 -18.82 -9.79
C ASN A 15 -11.62 -19.66 -10.98
N ARG A 16 -10.74 -19.10 -11.79
CA ARG A 16 -10.19 -19.75 -13.00
C ARG A 16 -9.53 -21.11 -12.75
N PHE A 17 -9.06 -21.37 -11.51
CA PHE A 17 -8.42 -22.63 -11.11
C PHE A 17 -9.37 -23.62 -10.43
N HIS A 18 -10.66 -23.34 -10.38
CA HIS A 18 -11.58 -24.23 -9.70
C HIS A 18 -11.73 -25.55 -10.46
N LEU A 19 -11.59 -26.68 -9.77
CA LEU A 19 -11.76 -28.02 -10.35
C LEU A 19 -13.06 -28.16 -11.15
N LYS A 20 -14.13 -27.52 -10.70
CA LYS A 20 -15.43 -27.49 -11.38
C LYS A 20 -15.33 -26.93 -12.81
N ARG A 21 -14.56 -25.83 -13.02
CA ARG A 21 -14.35 -25.26 -14.36
C ARG A 21 -13.65 -26.24 -15.29
N LEU A 22 -12.60 -26.94 -14.80
CA LEU A 22 -11.85 -27.92 -15.56
C LEU A 22 -12.75 -29.08 -15.99
N VAL A 23 -13.53 -29.61 -15.04
CA VAL A 23 -14.46 -30.71 -15.29
C VAL A 23 -15.55 -30.30 -16.30
N ILE A 24 -16.18 -29.14 -16.12
CA ILE A 24 -17.22 -28.64 -17.04
C ILE A 24 -16.64 -28.41 -18.44
N GLY A 25 -15.45 -27.79 -18.54
CA GLY A 25 -14.78 -27.55 -19.81
C GLY A 25 -14.43 -28.84 -20.56
N PHE A 26 -13.96 -29.86 -19.83
CA PHE A 26 -13.67 -31.16 -20.37
C PHE A 26 -14.93 -31.88 -20.88
N LEU A 27 -15.98 -31.96 -20.04
CA LEU A 27 -17.25 -32.57 -20.40
C LEU A 27 -17.92 -31.89 -21.60
N ALA A 28 -17.94 -30.55 -21.61
CA ALA A 28 -18.50 -29.77 -22.71
C ALA A 28 -17.73 -30.01 -24.03
N SER A 29 -16.39 -30.02 -23.97
CA SER A 29 -15.54 -30.30 -25.15
C SER A 29 -15.76 -31.72 -25.68
N PHE A 30 -15.91 -32.69 -24.79
CA PHE A 30 -16.16 -34.09 -25.13
C PHE A 30 -17.52 -34.25 -25.81
N LEU A 31 -18.55 -33.64 -25.26
CA LEU A 31 -19.92 -33.67 -25.84
C LEU A 31 -20.00 -33.00 -27.20
N VAL A 32 -19.39 -31.80 -27.34
CA VAL A 32 -19.38 -31.07 -28.63
C VAL A 32 -18.61 -31.84 -29.71
N SER A 33 -17.47 -32.47 -29.35
CA SER A 33 -16.70 -33.27 -30.27
C SER A 33 -17.47 -34.52 -30.70
N GLY A 34 -18.14 -35.21 -29.77
CA GLY A 34 -19.00 -36.35 -30.06
C GLY A 34 -20.12 -36.03 -31.02
N LEU A 35 -20.85 -34.93 -30.77
CA LEU A 35 -21.90 -34.46 -31.67
C LEU A 35 -21.37 -34.09 -33.06
N ALA A 36 -20.25 -33.39 -33.13
CA ALA A 36 -19.64 -33.00 -34.40
C ALA A 36 -19.27 -34.23 -35.28
N ILE A 37 -18.70 -35.24 -34.65
CA ILE A 37 -18.35 -36.49 -35.35
C ILE A 37 -19.61 -37.22 -35.80
N PHE A 38 -20.61 -37.32 -34.94
CA PHE A 38 -21.90 -37.92 -35.26
C PHE A 38 -22.52 -37.26 -36.51
N PHE A 39 -22.58 -35.93 -36.54
CA PHE A 39 -23.13 -35.21 -37.70
C PHE A 39 -22.27 -35.36 -38.96
N LEU A 40 -20.94 -35.38 -38.84
CA LEU A 40 -20.06 -35.61 -40.00
C LEU A 40 -20.28 -36.98 -40.60
N ARG A 41 -20.35 -38.02 -39.77
CA ARG A 41 -20.60 -39.41 -40.23
C ARG A 41 -22.01 -39.54 -40.81
N MET A 42 -23.02 -38.91 -40.19
CA MET A 42 -24.37 -38.91 -40.75
C MET A 42 -24.40 -38.23 -42.14
N LEU A 43 -23.65 -37.15 -42.31
CA LEU A 43 -23.54 -36.47 -43.61
C LEU A 43 -22.83 -37.33 -44.67
N GLU A 44 -21.80 -38.08 -44.26
CA GLU A 44 -21.08 -39.03 -45.11
C GLU A 44 -21.99 -40.18 -45.56
N ASP A 45 -22.58 -40.90 -44.60
CA ASP A 45 -23.40 -42.09 -44.88
C ASP A 45 -24.73 -41.75 -45.61
N VAL A 46 -25.45 -40.73 -45.10
CA VAL A 46 -26.76 -40.39 -45.67
C VAL A 46 -26.64 -39.45 -46.86
N GLY A 47 -25.70 -38.48 -46.82
CA GLY A 47 -25.54 -37.47 -47.86
C GLY A 47 -24.78 -37.96 -49.10
N PHE A 48 -23.73 -38.78 -48.92
CA PHE A 48 -22.88 -39.24 -50.05
C PHE A 48 -23.10 -40.70 -50.42
N GLU A 49 -23.35 -41.58 -49.42
CA GLU A 49 -23.54 -43.01 -49.71
C GLU A 49 -25.01 -43.39 -49.93
N ASN A 50 -25.95 -42.42 -49.88
CA ASN A 50 -27.40 -42.61 -50.08
C ASN A 50 -28.03 -43.65 -49.14
N LYS A 51 -27.48 -43.86 -47.95
CA LYS A 51 -28.07 -44.72 -46.91
C LYS A 51 -29.26 -44.00 -46.27
N THR A 52 -30.21 -44.78 -45.76
CA THR A 52 -31.33 -44.19 -44.97
C THR A 52 -30.81 -43.84 -43.56
N ILE A 53 -31.46 -42.86 -42.93
CA ILE A 53 -31.14 -42.50 -41.53
C ILE A 53 -31.29 -43.72 -40.61
N GLN A 54 -32.21 -44.59 -40.88
CA GLN A 54 -32.47 -45.79 -40.11
C GLN A 54 -31.33 -46.81 -40.23
N GLU A 55 -30.78 -47.02 -41.43
CA GLU A 55 -29.59 -47.82 -41.65
C GLU A 55 -28.35 -47.26 -41.02
N PHE A 56 -28.16 -45.92 -41.04
CA PHE A 56 -27.07 -45.25 -40.36
C PHE A 56 -27.09 -45.52 -38.84
N ILE A 57 -28.26 -45.31 -38.19
CA ILE A 57 -28.40 -45.53 -36.74
C ILE A 57 -28.19 -46.98 -36.34
N GLN A 58 -28.66 -47.95 -37.17
CA GLN A 58 -28.53 -49.38 -36.87
C GLN A 58 -27.09 -49.90 -37.05
N ASN A 59 -26.32 -49.29 -37.93
CA ASN A 59 -24.93 -49.69 -38.24
C ASN A 59 -23.90 -48.89 -37.49
N GLU A 60 -24.30 -47.88 -36.69
CA GLU A 60 -23.38 -47.03 -36.01
C GLU A 60 -22.76 -47.75 -34.80
N MET A 61 -21.44 -47.83 -34.80
CA MET A 61 -20.67 -48.51 -33.72
C MET A 61 -19.91 -47.49 -32.84
N PRO A 62 -19.88 -47.67 -31.52
CA PRO A 62 -19.05 -46.84 -30.64
C PRO A 62 -17.58 -46.79 -31.06
N ALA A 63 -17.05 -47.83 -31.64
CA ALA A 63 -15.66 -47.91 -32.14
C ALA A 63 -15.31 -46.78 -33.12
N ASN A 64 -16.27 -46.30 -33.91
CA ASN A 64 -16.10 -45.21 -34.89
C ASN A 64 -15.72 -43.87 -34.23
N TYR A 65 -15.99 -43.72 -32.95
CA TYR A 65 -15.70 -42.47 -32.19
C TYR A 65 -14.40 -42.52 -31.39
N VAL A 66 -13.80 -43.74 -31.19
CA VAL A 66 -12.67 -43.92 -30.27
C VAL A 66 -11.48 -43.03 -30.62
N VAL A 67 -11.05 -43.02 -31.89
CA VAL A 67 -9.88 -42.26 -32.34
C VAL A 67 -10.10 -40.76 -32.12
N ALA A 68 -11.26 -40.26 -32.49
CA ALA A 68 -11.56 -38.86 -32.37
C ALA A 68 -11.73 -38.42 -30.92
N MET A 69 -12.26 -39.29 -30.05
CA MET A 69 -12.34 -39.04 -28.63
C MET A 69 -10.95 -39.01 -27.97
N VAL A 70 -10.03 -39.88 -28.35
CA VAL A 70 -8.64 -39.85 -27.89
C VAL A 70 -7.96 -38.56 -28.30
N ILE A 71 -8.13 -38.13 -29.56
CA ILE A 71 -7.59 -36.85 -30.03
C ILE A 71 -8.19 -35.67 -29.23
N THR A 72 -9.49 -35.69 -28.98
CA THR A 72 -10.17 -34.66 -28.19
C THR A 72 -9.62 -34.57 -26.76
N ILE A 73 -9.35 -35.70 -26.11
CA ILE A 73 -8.72 -35.78 -24.80
C ILE A 73 -7.33 -35.13 -24.82
N ILE A 74 -6.48 -35.53 -25.78
CA ILE A 74 -5.13 -34.99 -25.89
C ILE A 74 -5.14 -33.48 -26.11
N VAL A 75 -5.93 -33.01 -27.10
CA VAL A 75 -6.05 -31.57 -27.40
C VAL A 75 -6.59 -30.79 -26.21
N SER A 76 -7.62 -31.30 -25.53
CA SER A 76 -8.18 -30.70 -24.36
C SER A 76 -7.15 -30.60 -23.20
N LEU A 77 -6.36 -31.64 -22.96
CA LEU A 77 -5.28 -31.65 -21.98
C LEU A 77 -4.22 -30.57 -22.27
N VAL A 78 -3.77 -30.46 -23.52
CA VAL A 78 -2.78 -29.47 -23.95
C VAL A 78 -3.33 -28.05 -23.73
N ILE A 79 -4.58 -27.78 -24.12
CA ILE A 79 -5.22 -26.52 -23.94
C ILE A 79 -5.29 -26.18 -22.43
N HIS A 80 -5.74 -27.09 -21.59
CA HIS A 80 -5.81 -26.90 -20.14
C HIS A 80 -4.43 -26.61 -19.53
N LEU A 81 -3.39 -27.32 -19.96
CA LEU A 81 -2.02 -27.11 -19.50
C LEU A 81 -1.52 -25.70 -19.82
N VAL A 82 -1.74 -25.25 -21.07
CA VAL A 82 -1.35 -23.89 -21.50
C VAL A 82 -2.09 -22.80 -20.71
N TYR A 83 -3.40 -22.98 -20.51
CA TYR A 83 -4.18 -22.03 -19.71
C TYR A 83 -3.74 -22.01 -18.25
N PHE A 84 -3.53 -23.18 -17.65
CA PHE A 84 -3.03 -23.28 -16.28
C PHE A 84 -1.67 -22.59 -16.13
N TYR A 85 -0.76 -22.84 -17.05
CA TYR A 85 0.57 -22.21 -17.03
C TYR A 85 0.49 -20.68 -17.13
N LYS A 86 -0.31 -20.16 -18.07
CA LYS A 86 -0.51 -18.71 -18.20
C LYS A 86 -1.08 -18.09 -16.92
N ALA A 87 -2.11 -18.69 -16.37
CA ALA A 87 -2.75 -18.20 -15.15
C ALA A 87 -1.82 -18.29 -13.93
N TYR A 88 -0.96 -19.33 -13.85
CA TYR A 88 0.09 -19.42 -12.82
C TYR A 88 1.10 -18.27 -12.96
N GLN A 89 1.57 -17.98 -14.16
CA GLN A 89 2.49 -16.88 -14.43
C GLN A 89 1.88 -15.51 -14.06
N GLU A 90 0.62 -15.30 -14.44
CA GLU A 90 -0.09 -14.05 -14.09
C GLU A 90 -0.21 -13.86 -12.57
N ASN A 91 -0.53 -14.91 -11.84
CA ASN A 91 -0.63 -14.85 -10.36
C ASN A 91 0.74 -14.59 -9.73
N LYS A 92 1.79 -15.26 -10.19
CA LYS A 92 3.15 -15.05 -9.73
C LYS A 92 3.61 -13.60 -9.97
N LEU A 93 3.29 -13.04 -11.13
CA LEU A 93 3.60 -11.65 -11.45
C LEU A 93 2.83 -10.66 -10.55
N LYS A 94 1.56 -10.95 -10.26
CA LYS A 94 0.75 -10.14 -9.32
C LYS A 94 1.34 -10.17 -7.91
N GLU A 95 1.72 -11.34 -7.42
CA GLU A 95 2.37 -11.51 -6.12
C GLU A 95 3.67 -10.69 -6.03
N GLN A 96 4.53 -10.79 -7.06
CA GLN A 96 5.76 -10.00 -7.12
C GLN A 96 5.50 -8.49 -7.12
N LYS A 97 4.47 -8.02 -7.85
CA LYS A 97 4.07 -6.60 -7.85
C LYS A 97 3.58 -6.13 -6.48
N ILE A 98 2.83 -6.96 -5.76
CA ILE A 98 2.37 -6.64 -4.41
C ILE A 98 3.56 -6.53 -3.46
N ILE A 99 4.49 -7.51 -3.48
CA ILE A 99 5.69 -7.48 -2.65
C ILE A 99 6.55 -6.25 -2.96
N ALA A 100 6.81 -5.97 -4.24
CA ALA A 100 7.57 -4.80 -4.65
C ALA A 100 6.89 -3.49 -4.25
N GLY A 101 5.55 -3.39 -4.42
CA GLY A 101 4.78 -2.23 -4.00
C GLY A 101 4.81 -2.00 -2.49
N THR A 102 4.68 -3.08 -1.70
CA THR A 102 4.78 -3.01 -0.24
C THR A 102 6.18 -2.58 0.20
N ALA A 103 7.23 -3.16 -0.38
CA ALA A 103 8.61 -2.77 -0.08
C ALA A 103 8.90 -1.31 -0.45
N SER A 104 8.38 -0.84 -1.60
CA SER A 104 8.51 0.57 -2.01
C SER A 104 7.78 1.51 -1.05
N ALA A 105 6.55 1.17 -0.65
CA ALA A 105 5.77 1.96 0.31
C ALA A 105 6.45 2.01 1.69
N GLN A 106 7.03 0.90 2.15
CA GLN A 106 7.80 0.86 3.39
C GLN A 106 9.07 1.70 3.31
N PHE A 107 9.79 1.65 2.18
CA PHE A 107 10.97 2.48 1.95
C PHE A 107 10.62 3.97 1.91
N GLU A 108 9.53 4.34 1.24
CA GLU A 108 9.07 5.74 1.18
C GLU A 108 8.59 6.23 2.55
N SER A 109 7.90 5.40 3.31
CA SER A 109 7.55 5.68 4.71
C SER A 109 8.79 5.89 5.56
N LEU A 110 9.81 5.02 5.45
CA LEU A 110 11.07 5.17 6.17
C LEU A 110 11.82 6.45 5.78
N LYS A 111 11.87 6.78 4.49
CA LYS A 111 12.48 8.00 3.98
C LYS A 111 11.78 9.26 4.51
N ASN A 112 10.45 9.23 4.62
CA ASN A 112 9.65 10.38 5.08
C ASN A 112 9.68 10.55 6.62
N GLN A 113 10.11 9.55 7.39
CA GLN A 113 10.28 9.65 8.84
C GLN A 113 11.44 10.57 9.25
N ILE A 114 12.42 10.74 8.37
CA ILE A 114 13.45 11.77 8.55
C ILE A 114 13.01 12.94 7.68
N ASP A 115 12.38 13.96 8.27
CA ASP A 115 12.06 15.19 7.52
C ASP A 115 13.36 15.81 6.98
N PRO A 116 13.64 15.74 5.66
CA PRO A 116 14.88 16.24 5.11
C PRO A 116 15.03 17.75 5.32
N HIS A 117 13.91 18.48 5.30
CA HIS A 117 13.89 19.91 5.49
C HIS A 117 14.26 20.29 6.95
N PHE A 118 13.74 19.54 7.94
CA PHE A 118 14.13 19.72 9.32
C PHE A 118 15.63 19.41 9.52
N LEU A 119 16.14 18.35 8.91
CA LEU A 119 17.55 17.99 8.97
C LEU A 119 18.44 19.07 8.38
N PHE A 120 18.17 19.53 7.14
CA PHE A 120 18.96 20.59 6.49
C PHE A 120 18.94 21.87 7.29
N ASN A 121 17.78 22.29 7.80
CA ASN A 121 17.67 23.49 8.64
C ASN A 121 18.45 23.32 9.95
N SER A 122 18.42 22.15 10.57
CA SER A 122 19.18 21.87 11.80
C SER A 122 20.70 21.90 11.55
N LEU A 123 21.16 21.38 10.41
CA LEU A 123 22.59 21.45 10.04
C LEU A 123 23.06 22.88 9.78
N ASN A 124 22.22 23.72 9.17
CA ASN A 124 22.54 25.14 8.97
C ASN A 124 22.67 25.89 10.32
N VAL A 125 21.73 25.66 11.24
CA VAL A 125 21.82 26.26 12.60
C VAL A 125 23.04 25.75 13.34
N LEU A 126 23.36 24.45 13.24
CA LEU A 126 24.56 23.88 13.85
C LEU A 126 25.83 24.53 13.28
N SER A 127 25.89 24.77 11.97
CA SER A 127 27.05 25.42 11.34
C SER A 127 27.29 26.84 11.91
N SER A 128 26.22 27.66 12.05
CA SER A 128 26.34 28.99 12.69
C SER A 128 26.77 28.88 14.15
N LEU A 129 26.18 27.95 14.92
CA LEU A 129 26.50 27.77 16.32
C LEU A 129 27.95 27.33 16.57
N ILE A 130 28.57 26.57 15.67
CA ILE A 130 29.96 26.15 15.77
C ILE A 130 30.90 27.36 15.80
N GLU A 131 30.60 28.38 15.01
CA GLU A 131 31.41 29.59 14.92
C GLU A 131 31.09 30.56 16.06
N GLU A 132 29.81 30.71 16.42
CA GLU A 132 29.34 31.73 17.38
C GLU A 132 29.43 31.25 18.84
N ASN A 133 29.04 30.00 19.11
CA ASN A 133 28.97 29.43 20.46
C ASN A 133 29.13 27.90 20.45
N PRO A 134 30.37 27.39 20.53
CA PRO A 134 30.65 25.95 20.49
C PRO A 134 29.95 25.13 21.58
N GLU A 135 29.71 25.71 22.75
CA GLU A 135 28.99 25.02 23.84
C GLU A 135 27.51 24.80 23.47
N SER A 136 26.89 25.82 22.88
CA SER A 136 25.51 25.71 22.35
C SER A 136 25.45 24.74 21.18
N ALA A 137 26.46 24.71 20.30
CA ALA A 137 26.56 23.73 19.21
C ALA A 137 26.57 22.28 19.73
N GLN A 138 27.31 22.03 20.83
CA GLN A 138 27.35 20.70 21.45
C GLN A 138 25.98 20.31 22.05
N LYS A 139 25.33 21.24 22.76
CA LYS A 139 23.96 21.03 23.30
C LYS A 139 22.95 20.78 22.20
N PHE A 140 23.04 21.54 21.09
CA PHE A 140 22.19 21.38 19.91
C PHE A 140 22.36 20.01 19.27
N THR A 141 23.61 19.58 19.04
CA THR A 141 23.94 18.26 18.47
C THR A 141 23.41 17.13 19.35
N THR A 142 23.57 17.23 20.66
CA THR A 142 23.06 16.24 21.61
C THR A 142 21.54 16.16 21.57
N SER A 143 20.83 17.29 21.52
CA SER A 143 19.38 17.33 21.42
C SER A 143 18.88 16.79 20.09
N LEU A 144 19.54 17.14 18.98
CA LEU A 144 19.23 16.63 17.64
C LEU A 144 19.38 15.11 17.59
N SER A 145 20.47 14.57 18.15
CA SER A 145 20.70 13.12 18.24
C SER A 145 19.60 12.39 19.04
N LYS A 146 19.14 12.99 20.17
CA LYS A 146 18.02 12.44 20.97
C LYS A 146 16.73 12.41 20.19
N ILE A 147 16.41 13.47 19.43
CA ILE A 147 15.21 13.57 18.61
C ILE A 147 15.23 12.46 17.54
N TYR A 148 16.30 12.34 16.76
CA TYR A 148 16.37 11.32 15.73
C TYR A 148 16.37 9.90 16.28
N ARG A 149 16.99 9.66 17.42
CA ARG A 149 16.94 8.35 18.10
C ARG A 149 15.49 8.02 18.47
N TYR A 150 14.77 8.95 19.09
CA TYR A 150 13.36 8.74 19.44
C TYR A 150 12.52 8.42 18.21
N VAL A 151 12.63 9.20 17.12
CA VAL A 151 11.92 8.96 15.86
C VAL A 151 12.16 7.56 15.33
N LEU A 152 13.41 7.09 15.35
CA LEU A 152 13.77 5.75 14.88
C LEU A 152 13.28 4.62 15.80
N GLU A 153 13.31 4.83 17.11
CA GLU A 153 12.86 3.84 18.11
C GLU A 153 11.34 3.69 18.17
N GLN A 154 10.58 4.74 17.81
CA GLN A 154 9.12 4.70 17.83
C GLN A 154 8.49 4.15 16.53
N LYS A 155 9.30 3.89 15.52
CA LYS A 155 8.89 3.51 14.16
C LYS A 155 7.86 2.37 14.11
N ASP A 156 8.04 1.36 14.97
CA ASP A 156 7.22 0.13 14.93
C ASP A 156 6.21 0.07 16.11
N LYS A 157 6.10 1.15 16.90
CA LYS A 157 5.18 1.21 18.02
C LYS A 157 3.84 1.85 17.59
N GLU A 158 2.75 1.19 17.90
CA GLU A 158 1.41 1.75 17.68
C GLU A 158 1.08 2.87 18.69
N LEU A 159 1.49 2.70 19.94
CA LEU A 159 1.21 3.62 21.03
C LEU A 159 2.42 3.75 21.96
N VAL A 160 2.62 4.95 22.50
CA VAL A 160 3.62 5.27 23.52
C VAL A 160 2.93 5.94 24.73
N SER A 161 3.62 6.01 25.88
CA SER A 161 3.07 6.72 27.02
C SER A 161 3.05 8.23 26.76
N VAL A 162 2.05 8.92 27.36
CA VAL A 162 1.96 10.39 27.29
C VAL A 162 3.21 11.03 27.88
N ALA A 163 3.81 10.44 28.93
CA ALA A 163 5.03 10.92 29.55
C ALA A 163 6.24 10.90 28.59
N GLU A 164 6.41 9.80 27.83
CA GLU A 164 7.47 9.70 26.79
C GLU A 164 7.29 10.76 25.71
N GLU A 165 6.06 10.97 25.25
CA GLU A 165 5.76 11.94 24.19
C GLU A 165 5.94 13.39 24.68
N LEU A 166 5.58 13.71 25.93
CA LEU A 166 5.86 15.02 26.55
C LEU A 166 7.36 15.26 26.70
N GLN A 167 8.13 14.27 27.09
CA GLN A 167 9.59 14.39 27.21
C GLN A 167 10.24 14.60 25.84
N PHE A 168 9.75 13.91 24.81
CA PHE A 168 10.17 14.17 23.43
C PHE A 168 9.81 15.60 22.99
N ALA A 169 8.56 16.03 23.19
CA ALA A 169 8.10 17.37 22.86
C ALA A 169 8.95 18.47 23.52
N LYS A 170 9.32 18.28 24.79
CA LYS A 170 10.21 19.19 25.52
C LYS A 170 11.60 19.27 24.88
N THR A 171 12.17 18.12 24.50
CA THR A 171 13.48 18.06 23.83
C THR A 171 13.41 18.75 22.46
N TYR A 172 12.34 18.50 21.70
CA TYR A 172 12.08 19.11 20.39
C TYR A 172 11.93 20.63 20.47
N MET A 173 11.10 21.12 21.41
CA MET A 173 10.90 22.56 21.62
C MET A 173 12.17 23.27 22.12
N ASN A 174 12.97 22.64 22.95
CA ASN A 174 14.26 23.20 23.38
C ASN A 174 15.24 23.35 22.19
N LEU A 175 15.25 22.41 21.26
CA LEU A 175 16.05 22.52 20.04
C LEU A 175 15.52 23.66 19.14
N LEU A 176 14.20 23.80 18.98
CA LEU A 176 13.59 24.89 18.24
C LEU A 176 13.85 26.25 18.90
N LYS A 177 13.88 26.33 20.23
CA LYS A 177 14.24 27.54 20.93
C LYS A 177 15.67 28.01 20.65
N MET A 178 16.61 27.08 20.50
CA MET A 178 17.98 27.44 20.08
C MET A 178 18.03 27.98 18.64
N ARG A 179 17.05 27.64 17.80
CA ARG A 179 16.94 28.15 16.41
C ARG A 179 16.19 29.48 16.31
N PHE A 180 15.10 29.61 17.07
CA PHE A 180 14.19 30.76 16.98
C PHE A 180 14.38 31.78 18.13
N GLU A 181 15.28 31.47 19.07
CA GLU A 181 15.64 32.30 20.21
C GLU A 181 14.43 32.88 20.95
N ASN A 182 14.31 34.20 21.01
CA ASN A 182 13.22 34.90 21.68
C ASN A 182 11.91 34.92 20.90
N SER A 183 11.92 34.43 19.68
CA SER A 183 10.73 34.39 18.79
C SER A 183 9.75 33.26 19.14
N ILE A 184 10.14 32.29 19.99
CA ILE A 184 9.27 31.19 20.42
C ILE A 184 9.38 30.94 21.93
N THR A 185 8.23 30.78 22.58
CA THR A 185 8.15 30.36 23.96
C THR A 185 7.18 29.19 24.09
N PHE A 186 7.40 28.33 25.06
CA PHE A 186 6.55 27.16 25.25
C PHE A 186 6.35 26.87 26.76
N ASP A 187 5.20 26.30 27.05
CA ASP A 187 4.82 25.76 28.36
C ASP A 187 4.40 24.30 28.17
N ILE A 188 5.16 23.38 28.75
CA ILE A 188 4.96 21.94 28.66
C ILE A 188 4.97 21.37 30.07
N PRO A 189 4.00 20.54 30.48
CA PRO A 189 3.97 19.90 31.77
C PRO A 189 5.28 19.12 32.04
N GLU A 190 5.77 19.16 33.28
CA GLU A 190 7.00 18.44 33.65
C GLU A 190 6.83 16.93 33.63
N GLY A 191 5.62 16.46 33.83
CA GLY A 191 5.28 15.04 33.79
C GLY A 191 3.78 14.81 33.68
N PHE A 192 3.38 13.59 33.62
CA PHE A 192 2.01 13.13 33.70
C PHE A 192 1.93 11.84 34.50
N ASP A 193 1.20 11.87 35.59
CA ASP A 193 1.20 10.79 36.60
C ASP A 193 0.39 9.55 36.19
N ASN A 194 -0.27 9.55 35.05
CA ASN A 194 -1.00 8.40 34.56
C ASN A 194 -0.18 7.60 33.54
N GLU A 195 0.48 6.55 34.01
CA GLU A 195 1.29 5.64 33.18
C GLU A 195 0.47 4.82 32.15
N GLU A 196 -0.83 4.67 32.37
CA GLU A 196 -1.71 3.93 31.44
C GLU A 196 -2.14 4.78 30.23
N ALA A 197 -2.04 6.11 30.33
CA ALA A 197 -2.40 6.99 29.25
C ALA A 197 -1.41 6.87 28.07
N LYS A 198 -1.94 6.57 26.89
CA LYS A 198 -1.15 6.35 25.67
C LYS A 198 -1.61 7.25 24.55
N VAL A 199 -0.67 7.61 23.68
CA VAL A 199 -0.89 8.39 22.46
C VAL A 199 -0.15 7.78 21.29
N VAL A 200 -0.52 8.17 20.08
CA VAL A 200 0.23 7.81 18.87
C VAL A 200 1.60 8.51 18.91
N PRO A 201 2.71 7.79 18.67
CA PRO A 201 4.05 8.39 18.64
C PRO A 201 4.12 9.56 17.67
N LEU A 202 4.94 10.56 17.99
CA LEU A 202 5.19 11.76 17.17
C LEU A 202 3.96 12.65 16.91
N SER A 203 2.83 12.39 17.59
CA SER A 203 1.62 13.21 17.49
C SER A 203 1.85 14.64 17.96
N LEU A 204 2.61 14.82 19.06
CA LEU A 204 2.99 16.14 19.55
C LEU A 204 3.93 16.86 18.58
N GLN A 205 4.89 16.17 17.97
CA GLN A 205 5.74 16.77 16.93
C GLN A 205 4.90 17.35 15.79
N LEU A 206 3.98 16.56 15.24
CA LEU A 206 3.12 16.99 14.14
C LEU A 206 2.32 18.25 14.49
N LEU A 207 1.77 18.30 15.69
CA LEU A 207 0.98 19.45 16.15
C LEU A 207 1.85 20.68 16.41
N LEU A 208 3.04 20.51 16.99
CA LEU A 208 4.01 21.58 17.21
C LEU A 208 4.54 22.16 15.89
N GLU A 209 4.84 21.29 14.92
CA GLU A 209 5.22 21.71 13.57
C GLU A 209 4.11 22.51 12.89
N ASN A 210 2.86 22.09 13.03
CA ASN A 210 1.70 22.82 12.52
C ASN A 210 1.56 24.21 13.15
N CYS A 211 1.79 24.34 14.47
CA CYS A 211 1.79 25.65 15.12
C CYS A 211 2.84 26.58 14.51
N ILE A 212 4.05 26.11 14.27
CA ILE A 212 5.14 26.91 13.70
C ILE A 212 4.93 27.18 12.20
N LYS A 213 4.47 26.19 11.46
CA LYS A 213 4.27 26.29 10.02
C LYS A 213 3.22 27.32 9.63
N HIS A 214 2.13 27.39 10.39
CA HIS A 214 0.96 28.20 10.06
C HIS A 214 0.92 29.57 10.77
N ASN A 215 1.86 29.86 11.66
CA ASN A 215 1.93 31.13 12.37
C ASN A 215 3.23 31.88 12.04
N VAL A 216 3.16 33.20 12.15
CA VAL A 216 4.34 34.08 12.10
C VAL A 216 5.15 33.84 13.37
N VAL A 217 6.47 33.65 13.22
CA VAL A 217 7.41 33.48 14.32
C VAL A 217 8.49 34.53 14.15
N SER A 218 8.48 35.56 15.01
CA SER A 218 9.48 36.63 14.97
C SER A 218 9.63 37.25 16.38
N GLU A 219 10.72 37.97 16.65
CA GLU A 219 10.91 38.65 17.92
C GLU A 219 9.83 39.71 18.20
N ALA A 220 9.36 40.43 17.17
CA ALA A 220 8.29 41.41 17.28
C ALA A 220 6.92 40.75 17.56
N LYS A 221 6.74 39.50 17.20
CA LYS A 221 5.52 38.72 17.41
C LYS A 221 5.92 37.30 17.85
N PRO A 222 6.27 37.10 19.13
CA PRO A 222 6.66 35.78 19.62
C PRO A 222 5.49 34.78 19.56
N LEU A 223 5.78 33.56 19.12
CA LEU A 223 4.81 32.47 19.14
C LEU A 223 4.85 31.79 20.52
N HIS A 224 3.70 31.77 21.22
CA HIS A 224 3.55 31.08 22.48
C HIS A 224 2.78 29.80 22.28
N ILE A 225 3.39 28.65 22.63
CA ILE A 225 2.78 27.32 22.53
C ILE A 225 2.60 26.77 23.93
N LYS A 226 1.40 26.30 24.25
CA LYS A 226 1.11 25.66 25.54
C LYS A 226 0.57 24.24 25.29
N ILE A 227 1.13 23.28 25.99
CA ILE A 227 0.61 21.91 26.08
C ILE A 227 0.00 21.77 27.47
N SER A 228 -1.24 21.31 27.57
CA SER A 228 -1.95 21.04 28.81
C SER A 228 -2.70 19.71 28.73
N ILE A 229 -3.08 19.20 29.89
CA ILE A 229 -3.94 18.02 30.00
C ILE A 229 -5.24 18.47 30.65
N GLU A 230 -6.33 18.42 29.88
CA GLU A 230 -7.63 18.94 30.31
C GLU A 230 -8.69 17.83 30.08
N ASN A 231 -9.41 17.45 31.14
CA ASN A 231 -10.46 16.43 31.09
C ASN A 231 -9.99 15.08 30.45
N GLY A 232 -8.74 14.68 30.72
CA GLY A 232 -8.16 13.46 30.16
C GLY A 232 -7.74 13.56 28.70
N GLN A 233 -7.74 14.76 28.13
CA GLN A 233 -7.27 15.04 26.78
C GLN A 233 -5.98 15.84 26.79
N LEU A 234 -5.07 15.50 25.88
CA LEU A 234 -3.86 16.29 25.62
C LEU A 234 -4.22 17.44 24.68
N VAL A 235 -4.06 18.66 25.15
CA VAL A 235 -4.48 19.88 24.44
C VAL A 235 -3.26 20.71 24.09
N ILE A 236 -3.15 21.15 22.85
CA ILE A 236 -2.13 22.09 22.39
C ILE A 236 -2.82 23.38 21.98
N THR A 237 -2.36 24.49 22.51
CA THR A 237 -2.84 25.82 22.16
C THR A 237 -1.68 26.72 21.76
N ASN A 238 -1.95 27.69 20.89
CA ASN A 238 -1.01 28.74 20.55
C ASN A 238 -1.75 30.07 20.33
N ASN A 239 -1.04 31.21 20.51
CA ASN A 239 -1.55 32.51 20.07
C ASN A 239 -1.65 32.52 18.51
N LEU A 240 -2.79 32.98 18.00
CA LEU A 240 -3.07 32.96 16.57
C LEU A 240 -2.36 34.12 15.85
N GLN A 241 -1.42 33.81 15.00
CA GLN A 241 -0.64 34.75 14.20
C GLN A 241 -0.53 34.24 12.74
N LYS A 242 -1.67 34.06 12.07
CA LYS A 242 -1.71 33.43 10.73
C LYS A 242 -0.71 34.07 9.78
N LYS A 243 0.09 33.23 9.12
CA LYS A 243 0.86 33.66 7.94
C LYS A 243 -0.12 33.99 6.83
N GLU A 244 0.02 35.15 6.22
CA GLU A 244 -0.68 35.44 4.97
C GLU A 244 -0.13 34.50 3.89
N VAL A 245 -0.96 33.59 3.42
CA VAL A 245 -0.65 32.81 2.22
C VAL A 245 -0.77 33.79 1.06
N LEU A 246 0.36 34.28 0.55
CA LEU A 246 0.38 34.94 -0.75
C LEU A 246 -0.18 33.91 -1.74
N GLN A 247 -1.45 34.09 -2.14
CA GLN A 247 -2.00 33.39 -3.28
C GLN A 247 -1.10 33.77 -4.45
N ASP A 248 -0.32 32.78 -4.95
CA ASP A 248 0.33 32.91 -6.23
C ASP A 248 -0.76 33.32 -7.25
N ARG A 249 -0.77 34.62 -7.56
CA ARG A 249 -1.47 35.10 -8.74
C ARG A 249 -0.77 34.43 -9.92
N LYS A 250 -1.32 33.30 -10.38
CA LYS A 250 -1.04 32.78 -11.70
C LYS A 250 -1.32 33.93 -12.65
N GLY A 251 -0.26 34.58 -13.08
CA GLY A 251 -0.29 35.56 -14.15
C GLY A 251 -0.86 34.90 -15.39
N VAL A 252 -1.68 35.66 -16.06
CA VAL A 252 -2.20 35.50 -17.40
C VAL A 252 -1.08 35.23 -18.40
#